data_73aecc00d102e13fa326270f7247db80
#
_entry.id   73aecc00d102e13fa326270f7247db80
#
_cell.length_a   1.000
_cell.length_b   1.000
_cell.length_c   1.000
_cell.angle_alpha   90.00
_cell.angle_beta   90.00
_cell.angle_gamma   90.00
#
_symmetry.space_group_name_H-M   'P 1'
#
loop_
_entity.id
_entity.type
_entity.pdbx_description
1 polymer ?
#
loop_
_entity_poly.entity_id
_entity_poly.type
_entity_poly.pdbx_seq_one_letter_code
_entity_poly.pdbx_strand_id
1 'polypeptide(L)'
;MFAKYKNIIGFTAVATSLTFGAVYATAQEKYGFGTSVSPDEIARYDGDIHIDGTGLPDGSGNVALGRELYEYQCAVCHGEKLEGVRAMGAGSMHEGRRDIKKLPYATSLFDFIRRAMPLTDPGTLSNDEAYGLTAFLLVETGVIDDPDLTLDAESLKAIKMPNRDKFIIDPDSRFTAEDLADK
;
A
#
# COMPACT_ATOMS: atom_id res chain seq x y z
N MET A 1 -31.11 67.07 21.98
CA MET A 1 -30.34 67.13 20.70
C MET A 1 -29.34 65.97 20.61
N PHE A 2 -29.70 64.75 21.03
CA PHE A 2 -28.77 63.59 21.08
C PHE A 2 -29.29 62.29 20.47
N ALA A 3 -30.35 62.36 19.65
CA ALA A 3 -31.02 61.14 19.11
C ALA A 3 -30.63 60.74 17.68
N LYS A 4 -29.73 61.51 16.99
CA LYS A 4 -29.40 61.30 15.55
C LYS A 4 -28.10 60.52 15.26
N TYR A 5 -27.29 60.20 16.27
CA TYR A 5 -25.99 59.57 16.04
C TYR A 5 -25.90 58.04 16.35
N LYS A 6 -26.97 57.45 16.93
CA LYS A 6 -26.94 56.03 17.30
C LYS A 6 -27.04 55.05 16.10
N ASN A 7 -27.54 55.47 14.94
CA ASN A 7 -27.73 54.59 13.79
C ASN A 7 -26.59 54.60 12.79
N ILE A 8 -25.61 55.49 12.91
CA ILE A 8 -24.51 55.56 11.95
C ILE A 8 -23.35 54.66 12.37
N ILE A 9 -23.16 54.42 13.69
CA ILE A 9 -22.09 53.59 14.18
C ILE A 9 -22.36 52.07 13.96
N GLY A 10 -23.63 51.67 13.90
CA GLY A 10 -24.01 50.28 13.64
C GLY A 10 -23.76 49.81 12.20
N PHE A 11 -23.88 50.71 11.24
CA PHE A 11 -23.75 50.37 9.81
C PHE A 11 -22.30 50.27 9.33
N THR A 12 -21.41 51.06 9.95
CA THR A 12 -19.97 51.04 9.62
C THR A 12 -19.24 49.85 10.19
N ALA A 13 -19.67 49.28 11.33
CA ALA A 13 -19.07 48.12 11.94
C ALA A 13 -19.37 46.80 11.19
N VAL A 14 -20.59 46.72 10.57
CA VAL A 14 -20.96 45.51 9.81
C VAL A 14 -20.33 45.52 8.41
N ALA A 15 -20.12 46.67 7.80
CA ALA A 15 -19.47 46.76 6.50
C ALA A 15 -17.95 46.44 6.55
N THR A 16 -17.26 46.78 7.66
CA THR A 16 -15.84 46.49 7.85
C THR A 16 -15.57 45.02 8.17
N SER A 17 -16.50 44.32 8.83
CA SER A 17 -16.31 42.88 9.10
C SER A 17 -16.51 41.99 7.86
N LEU A 18 -17.32 42.42 6.90
CA LEU A 18 -17.53 41.68 5.63
C LEU A 18 -16.38 41.83 4.64
N THR A 19 -15.63 42.93 4.70
CA THR A 19 -14.46 43.14 3.84
C THR A 19 -13.20 42.41 4.35
N PHE A 20 -13.04 42.18 5.65
CA PHE A 20 -11.94 41.41 6.20
C PHE A 20 -12.08 39.90 5.95
N GLY A 21 -13.29 39.37 5.90
CA GLY A 21 -13.54 37.97 5.59
C GLY A 21 -13.27 37.59 4.11
N ALA A 22 -13.43 38.54 3.19
CA ALA A 22 -13.20 38.28 1.76
C ALA A 22 -11.71 38.27 1.35
N VAL A 23 -10.84 38.91 2.13
CA VAL A 23 -9.38 38.97 1.82
C VAL A 23 -8.66 37.67 2.19
N TYR A 24 -9.15 36.92 3.17
CA TYR A 24 -8.55 35.62 3.51
C TYR A 24 -8.89 34.49 2.53
N ALA A 25 -9.92 34.64 1.71
CA ALA A 25 -10.33 33.61 0.76
C ALA A 25 -9.56 33.63 -0.58
N THR A 26 -8.73 34.66 -0.83
CA THR A 26 -8.02 34.80 -2.11
C THR A 26 -6.50 34.58 -2.04
N ALA A 27 -5.96 34.25 -0.88
CA ALA A 27 -4.51 34.10 -0.66
C ALA A 27 -4.01 32.67 -0.87
N GLN A 28 -4.72 31.83 -1.63
CA GLN A 28 -4.14 30.59 -2.10
C GLN A 28 -3.38 30.87 -3.39
N GLU A 29 -2.15 31.35 -3.26
CA GLU A 29 -1.25 31.48 -4.39
C GLU A 29 -1.08 30.08 -5.05
N LYS A 30 -1.65 29.94 -6.23
CA LYS A 30 -1.30 28.84 -7.12
C LYS A 30 0.14 29.09 -7.55
N TYR A 31 1.04 28.26 -7.06
CA TYR A 31 2.45 28.33 -7.45
C TYR A 31 2.70 28.04 -8.94
N GLY A 32 1.66 27.71 -9.71
CA GLY A 32 1.74 27.49 -11.15
C GLY A 32 2.51 26.24 -11.56
N PHE A 33 2.81 25.35 -10.61
CA PHE A 33 3.48 24.08 -10.89
C PHE A 33 2.46 22.95 -11.00
N GLY A 34 2.64 22.12 -12.04
CA GLY A 34 1.80 20.96 -12.30
C GLY A 34 0.42 21.29 -12.87
N THR A 35 -0.29 20.28 -13.25
CA THR A 35 -1.69 20.31 -13.69
C THR A 35 -2.53 19.51 -12.71
N SER A 36 -3.76 19.96 -12.45
CA SER A 36 -4.72 19.17 -11.67
C SER A 36 -5.07 17.91 -12.47
N VAL A 37 -4.94 16.75 -11.84
CA VAL A 37 -5.36 15.46 -12.40
C VAL A 37 -6.77 15.13 -11.96
N SER A 38 -7.50 14.38 -12.80
CA SER A 38 -8.85 13.92 -12.46
C SER A 38 -8.81 12.77 -11.45
N PRO A 39 -9.89 12.54 -10.68
CA PRO A 39 -10.00 11.37 -9.82
C PRO A 39 -9.79 10.05 -10.56
N ASP A 40 -10.28 9.93 -11.80
CA ASP A 40 -10.10 8.74 -12.64
C ASP A 40 -8.65 8.52 -13.05
N GLU A 41 -7.90 9.60 -13.22
CA GLU A 41 -6.47 9.51 -13.52
C GLU A 41 -5.69 9.13 -12.26
N ILE A 42 -6.03 9.68 -11.10
CA ILE A 42 -5.46 9.28 -9.81
C ILE A 42 -5.70 7.79 -9.57
N ALA A 43 -6.92 7.29 -9.78
CA ALA A 43 -7.29 5.89 -9.57
C ALA A 43 -6.48 4.90 -10.42
N ARG A 44 -5.91 5.32 -11.56
CA ARG A 44 -5.01 4.46 -12.37
C ARG A 44 -3.65 4.23 -11.72
N TYR A 45 -3.23 5.14 -10.87
CA TYR A 45 -1.95 5.08 -10.16
C TYR A 45 -2.11 4.69 -8.70
N ASP A 46 -3.35 4.78 -8.18
CA ASP A 46 -3.70 4.38 -6.82
C ASP A 46 -3.90 2.86 -6.76
N GLY A 47 -2.79 2.15 -6.73
CA GLY A 47 -2.75 0.70 -6.63
C GLY A 47 -2.18 0.23 -5.30
N ASP A 48 -2.07 1.12 -4.32
CA ASP A 48 -1.48 0.82 -3.02
C ASP A 48 -2.36 -0.15 -2.22
N ILE A 49 -1.72 -1.18 -1.68
CA ILE A 49 -2.36 -2.15 -0.80
C ILE A 49 -1.86 -1.92 0.61
N HIS A 50 -2.76 -1.58 1.50
CA HIS A 50 -2.46 -1.34 2.89
C HIS A 50 -2.31 -2.65 3.67
N ILE A 51 -1.66 -2.56 4.83
CA ILE A 51 -1.40 -3.71 5.70
C ILE A 51 -2.67 -4.37 6.25
N ASP A 52 -3.77 -3.63 6.33
CA ASP A 52 -5.10 -4.09 6.76
C ASP A 52 -5.91 -4.73 5.63
N GLY A 53 -5.37 -4.73 4.39
CA GLY A 53 -6.01 -5.26 3.21
C GLY A 53 -6.82 -4.24 2.41
N THR A 54 -6.87 -2.97 2.84
CA THR A 54 -7.48 -1.92 2.02
C THR A 54 -6.73 -1.81 0.70
N GLY A 55 -7.46 -1.76 -0.41
CA GLY A 55 -6.88 -1.72 -1.77
C GLY A 55 -6.62 -3.09 -2.39
N LEU A 56 -6.87 -4.21 -1.67
CA LEU A 56 -6.79 -5.53 -2.28
C LEU A 56 -7.84 -5.66 -3.40
N PRO A 57 -7.42 -6.05 -4.61
CA PRO A 57 -8.34 -6.18 -5.74
C PRO A 57 -9.19 -7.46 -5.64
N ASP A 58 -10.30 -7.47 -6.35
CA ASP A 58 -11.06 -8.69 -6.59
C ASP A 58 -10.22 -9.72 -7.36
N GLY A 59 -10.40 -10.99 -7.03
CA GLY A 59 -9.71 -12.12 -7.65
C GLY A 59 -9.43 -13.22 -6.65
N SER A 60 -8.94 -14.35 -7.15
CA SER A 60 -8.50 -15.46 -6.32
C SER A 60 -7.49 -16.34 -7.05
N GLY A 61 -6.55 -16.94 -6.31
CA GLY A 61 -5.57 -17.84 -6.88
C GLY A 61 -5.13 -18.91 -5.87
N ASN A 62 -4.81 -20.09 -6.39
CA ASN A 62 -4.39 -21.22 -5.57
C ASN A 62 -2.91 -21.57 -5.77
N VAL A 63 -2.41 -22.46 -4.90
CA VAL A 63 -1.02 -22.94 -4.93
C VAL A 63 -0.66 -23.55 -6.29
N ALA A 64 -1.57 -24.28 -6.94
CA ALA A 64 -1.27 -24.93 -8.21
C ALA A 64 -1.02 -23.92 -9.34
N LEU A 65 -1.89 -22.89 -9.44
CA LEU A 65 -1.69 -21.77 -10.37
C LEU A 65 -0.37 -21.03 -10.09
N GLY A 66 -0.11 -20.75 -8.81
CA GLY A 66 1.12 -20.05 -8.42
C GLY A 66 2.38 -20.84 -8.73
N ARG A 67 2.37 -22.15 -8.55
CA ARG A 67 3.47 -23.05 -8.89
C ARG A 67 3.78 -23.04 -10.39
N GLU A 68 2.74 -23.21 -11.22
CA GLU A 68 2.88 -23.19 -12.68
C GLU A 68 3.50 -21.87 -13.16
N LEU A 69 3.00 -20.75 -12.66
CA LEU A 69 3.51 -19.42 -13.00
C LEU A 69 4.94 -19.21 -12.49
N TYR A 70 5.23 -19.66 -11.28
CA TYR A 70 6.57 -19.55 -10.70
C TYR A 70 7.60 -20.30 -11.55
N GLU A 71 7.32 -21.55 -11.90
CA GLU A 71 8.20 -22.38 -12.74
C GLU A 71 8.44 -21.74 -14.10
N TYR A 72 7.42 -21.13 -14.69
CA TYR A 72 7.51 -20.55 -16.04
C TYR A 72 8.19 -19.17 -16.05
N GLN A 73 7.89 -18.29 -15.10
CA GLN A 73 8.30 -16.88 -15.18
C GLN A 73 9.29 -16.45 -14.10
N CYS A 74 9.30 -17.11 -12.94
CA CYS A 74 10.01 -16.61 -11.76
C CYS A 74 11.29 -17.39 -11.48
N ALA A 75 11.28 -18.71 -11.72
CA ALA A 75 12.41 -19.61 -11.38
C ALA A 75 13.70 -19.22 -12.08
N VAL A 76 13.65 -18.63 -13.26
CA VAL A 76 14.85 -18.15 -14.00
C VAL A 76 15.70 -17.20 -13.16
N CYS A 77 15.07 -16.36 -12.33
CA CYS A 77 15.76 -15.43 -11.45
C CYS A 77 15.79 -15.90 -10.00
N HIS A 78 14.76 -16.58 -9.52
CA HIS A 78 14.61 -16.93 -8.12
C HIS A 78 15.04 -18.35 -7.77
N GLY A 79 15.41 -19.17 -8.79
CA GLY A 79 15.78 -20.57 -8.61
C GLY A 79 14.56 -21.49 -8.49
N GLU A 80 14.71 -22.77 -8.83
CA GLU A 80 13.62 -23.75 -8.80
C GLU A 80 13.10 -24.03 -7.38
N LYS A 81 13.94 -23.81 -6.39
CA LYS A 81 13.65 -24.04 -4.95
C LYS A 81 13.70 -22.76 -4.13
N LEU A 82 13.41 -21.61 -4.73
CA LEU A 82 13.44 -20.30 -4.07
C LEU A 82 14.83 -19.90 -3.50
N GLU A 83 15.91 -20.60 -3.94
CA GLU A 83 17.29 -20.37 -3.46
C GLU A 83 17.91 -19.07 -3.97
N GLY A 84 17.33 -18.50 -5.02
CA GLY A 84 17.82 -17.31 -5.70
C GLY A 84 18.95 -17.59 -6.66
N VAL A 85 19.02 -16.81 -7.75
CA VAL A 85 20.13 -16.86 -8.72
C VAL A 85 20.96 -15.60 -8.59
N ARG A 86 22.12 -15.72 -7.97
CA ARG A 86 22.99 -14.58 -7.62
C ARG A 86 23.37 -13.72 -8.85
N ALA A 87 23.61 -14.38 -9.98
CA ALA A 87 23.93 -13.69 -11.24
C ALA A 87 22.79 -12.81 -11.75
N MET A 88 21.55 -13.13 -11.37
CA MET A 88 20.34 -12.36 -11.70
C MET A 88 19.99 -11.34 -10.62
N GLY A 89 20.81 -11.21 -9.57
CA GLY A 89 20.55 -10.29 -8.46
C GLY A 89 19.46 -10.75 -7.48
N ALA A 90 18.91 -11.94 -7.67
CA ALA A 90 17.91 -12.51 -6.79
C ALA A 90 18.57 -13.27 -5.63
N GLY A 91 18.14 -13.03 -4.41
CA GLY A 91 18.54 -13.77 -3.22
C GLY A 91 17.52 -14.81 -2.82
N SER A 92 17.92 -15.72 -1.94
CA SER A 92 17.02 -16.75 -1.40
C SER A 92 15.80 -16.16 -0.71
N MET A 93 14.64 -16.77 -0.94
CA MET A 93 13.39 -16.44 -0.28
C MET A 93 13.14 -17.27 0.99
N HIS A 94 14.00 -18.27 1.26
CA HIS A 94 13.94 -19.11 2.47
C HIS A 94 14.82 -18.59 3.60
N GLU A 95 15.83 -17.77 3.29
CA GLU A 95 16.83 -17.34 4.26
C GLU A 95 17.40 -15.96 3.93
N GLY A 96 18.16 -15.42 4.89
CA GLY A 96 18.84 -14.14 4.70
C GLY A 96 17.89 -12.95 4.76
N ARG A 97 18.21 -11.90 4.00
CA ARG A 97 17.48 -10.63 4.03
C ARG A 97 16.14 -10.68 3.30
N ARG A 98 15.98 -11.62 2.37
CA ARG A 98 14.80 -11.75 1.50
C ARG A 98 13.91 -12.92 1.88
N ASP A 99 14.14 -13.52 3.04
CA ASP A 99 13.30 -14.59 3.59
C ASP A 99 11.86 -14.05 3.77
N ILE A 100 10.91 -14.68 3.10
CA ILE A 100 9.50 -14.30 3.12
C ILE A 100 8.93 -14.33 4.54
N LYS A 101 9.39 -15.24 5.40
CA LYS A 101 8.98 -15.32 6.81
C LYS A 101 9.31 -14.07 7.62
N LYS A 102 10.19 -13.20 7.12
CA LYS A 102 10.54 -11.92 7.76
C LYS A 102 9.57 -10.79 7.45
N LEU A 103 8.72 -10.95 6.44
CA LEU A 103 7.67 -9.97 6.18
C LEU A 103 6.66 -9.97 7.32
N PRO A 104 6.21 -8.79 7.77
CA PRO A 104 5.22 -8.69 8.83
C PRO A 104 3.79 -8.97 8.34
N TYR A 105 3.52 -8.80 7.05
CA TYR A 105 2.20 -8.89 6.45
C TYR A 105 2.23 -9.66 5.14
N ALA A 106 1.27 -10.55 4.94
CA ALA A 106 1.12 -11.27 3.67
C ALA A 106 0.64 -10.33 2.55
N THR A 107 -0.11 -9.29 2.88
CA THR A 107 -0.52 -8.23 1.95
C THR A 107 0.67 -7.51 1.33
N SER A 108 1.77 -7.32 2.08
CA SER A 108 3.00 -6.73 1.55
C SER A 108 3.71 -7.62 0.52
N LEU A 109 3.60 -8.95 0.68
CA LEU A 109 4.12 -9.89 -0.31
C LEU A 109 3.31 -9.81 -1.61
N PHE A 110 1.98 -9.85 -1.49
CA PHE A 110 1.07 -9.73 -2.62
C PHE A 110 1.28 -8.42 -3.39
N ASP A 111 1.33 -7.30 -2.67
CA ASP A 111 1.53 -5.98 -3.25
C ASP A 111 2.85 -5.90 -4.03
N PHE A 112 3.94 -6.41 -3.45
CA PHE A 112 5.23 -6.44 -4.10
C PHE A 112 5.22 -7.29 -5.38
N ILE A 113 4.61 -8.49 -5.33
CA ILE A 113 4.48 -9.37 -6.50
C ILE A 113 3.70 -8.66 -7.60
N ARG A 114 2.52 -8.14 -7.28
CA ARG A 114 1.62 -7.51 -8.24
C ARG A 114 2.21 -6.26 -8.90
N ARG A 115 2.88 -5.40 -8.12
CA ARG A 115 3.42 -4.12 -8.61
C ARG A 115 4.80 -4.20 -9.22
N ALA A 116 5.66 -5.08 -8.73
CA ALA A 116 7.09 -5.04 -9.01
C ALA A 116 7.62 -6.28 -9.73
N MET A 117 6.82 -7.35 -9.85
CA MET A 117 7.24 -8.58 -10.49
C MET A 117 6.36 -8.92 -11.70
N PRO A 118 6.94 -9.59 -12.72
CA PRO A 118 8.37 -9.83 -12.97
C PRO A 118 9.16 -8.52 -13.13
N LEU A 119 10.41 -8.48 -12.67
CA LEU A 119 11.23 -7.26 -12.71
C LEU A 119 11.41 -6.67 -14.12
N THR A 120 11.38 -7.53 -15.13
CA THR A 120 11.52 -7.15 -16.55
C THR A 120 10.23 -6.61 -17.16
N ASP A 121 9.08 -6.88 -16.52
CA ASP A 121 7.75 -6.47 -17.01
C ASP A 121 6.78 -6.29 -15.83
N PRO A 122 7.00 -5.30 -14.95
CA PRO A 122 6.24 -5.11 -13.73
C PRO A 122 4.79 -4.70 -14.01
N GLY A 123 3.86 -5.17 -13.17
CA GLY A 123 2.45 -4.82 -13.27
C GLY A 123 1.67 -5.56 -14.36
N THR A 124 2.24 -6.63 -14.95
CA THR A 124 1.58 -7.43 -15.99
C THR A 124 0.79 -8.61 -15.45
N LEU A 125 1.03 -9.01 -14.20
CA LEU A 125 0.28 -10.08 -13.57
C LEU A 125 -1.18 -9.67 -13.32
N SER A 126 -2.09 -10.57 -13.67
CA SER A 126 -3.49 -10.45 -13.25
C SER A 126 -3.61 -10.60 -11.72
N ASN A 127 -4.75 -10.19 -11.18
CA ASN A 127 -5.00 -10.34 -9.74
C ASN A 127 -4.98 -11.81 -9.32
N ASP A 128 -5.58 -12.70 -10.11
CA ASP A 128 -5.61 -14.13 -9.82
C ASP A 128 -4.21 -14.74 -9.81
N GLU A 129 -3.36 -14.35 -10.77
CA GLU A 129 -1.96 -14.77 -10.82
C GLU A 129 -1.17 -14.29 -9.61
N ALA A 130 -1.38 -13.05 -9.18
CA ALA A 130 -0.72 -12.50 -8.00
C ALA A 130 -1.17 -13.22 -6.71
N TYR A 131 -2.48 -13.55 -6.57
CA TYR A 131 -2.98 -14.38 -5.47
C TYR A 131 -2.38 -15.78 -5.51
N GLY A 132 -2.35 -16.42 -6.67
CA GLY A 132 -1.77 -17.75 -6.85
C GLY A 132 -0.29 -17.82 -6.48
N LEU A 133 0.51 -16.87 -6.99
CA LEU A 133 1.93 -16.76 -6.65
C LEU A 133 2.13 -16.52 -5.16
N THR A 134 1.31 -15.68 -4.54
CA THR A 134 1.37 -15.43 -3.10
C THR A 134 1.05 -16.70 -2.32
N ALA A 135 0.00 -17.45 -2.70
CA ALA A 135 -0.37 -18.72 -2.07
C ALA A 135 0.77 -19.74 -2.16
N PHE A 136 1.33 -19.92 -3.36
CA PHE A 136 2.47 -20.81 -3.60
C PHE A 136 3.67 -20.44 -2.71
N LEU A 137 4.06 -19.18 -2.69
CA LEU A 137 5.23 -18.76 -1.93
C LEU A 137 5.04 -18.91 -0.41
N LEU A 138 3.84 -18.67 0.12
CA LEU A 138 3.54 -18.85 1.54
C LEU A 138 3.60 -20.33 1.94
N VAL A 139 3.15 -21.23 1.08
CA VAL A 139 3.21 -22.66 1.32
C VAL A 139 4.64 -23.18 1.14
N GLU A 140 5.30 -22.87 0.04
CA GLU A 140 6.64 -23.36 -0.26
C GLU A 140 7.70 -22.89 0.75
N THR A 141 7.51 -21.69 1.32
CA THR A 141 8.39 -21.20 2.39
C THR A 141 8.01 -21.70 3.79
N GLY A 142 6.93 -22.47 3.92
CA GLY A 142 6.46 -23.02 5.20
C GLY A 142 5.87 -21.98 6.16
N VAL A 143 5.27 -20.91 5.63
CA VAL A 143 4.43 -19.99 6.41
C VAL A 143 3.07 -20.60 6.66
N ILE A 144 2.51 -21.29 5.67
CA ILE A 144 1.24 -22.02 5.70
C ILE A 144 1.51 -23.47 5.33
N ASP A 145 0.92 -24.40 6.07
CA ASP A 145 0.97 -25.85 5.81
C ASP A 145 -0.37 -26.32 5.22
N ASP A 146 -0.67 -25.86 4.01
CA ASP A 146 -1.87 -26.23 3.25
C ASP A 146 -1.54 -26.23 1.75
N PRO A 147 -1.27 -27.40 1.15
CA PRO A 147 -0.91 -27.50 -0.26
C PRO A 147 -2.03 -27.12 -1.24
N ASP A 148 -3.27 -27.08 -0.79
CA ASP A 148 -4.45 -26.71 -1.58
C ASP A 148 -4.94 -25.28 -1.28
N LEU A 149 -4.12 -24.48 -0.58
CA LEU A 149 -4.44 -23.10 -0.22
C LEU A 149 -4.91 -22.30 -1.43
N THR A 150 -6.04 -21.65 -1.27
CA THR A 150 -6.57 -20.65 -2.20
C THR A 150 -6.67 -19.32 -1.48
N LEU A 151 -6.17 -18.26 -2.09
CA LEU A 151 -6.21 -16.91 -1.55
C LEU A 151 -7.12 -16.00 -2.37
N ASP A 152 -7.80 -15.14 -1.65
CA ASP A 152 -8.53 -13.97 -2.09
C ASP A 152 -8.27 -12.82 -1.11
N ALA A 153 -8.93 -11.67 -1.28
CA ALA A 153 -8.74 -10.52 -0.43
C ALA A 153 -9.00 -10.81 1.07
N GLU A 154 -10.04 -11.60 1.39
CA GLU A 154 -10.42 -11.88 2.78
C GLU A 154 -9.45 -12.87 3.44
N SER A 155 -9.12 -13.95 2.75
CA SER A 155 -8.20 -14.98 3.25
C SER A 155 -6.76 -14.46 3.36
N LEU A 156 -6.32 -13.64 2.42
CA LEU A 156 -4.97 -13.06 2.44
C LEU A 156 -4.75 -12.14 3.64
N LYS A 157 -5.67 -11.23 3.92
CA LYS A 157 -5.54 -10.30 5.07
C LYS A 157 -5.62 -11.01 6.42
N ALA A 158 -6.26 -12.18 6.46
CA ALA A 158 -6.36 -12.98 7.68
C ALA A 158 -5.07 -13.73 8.05
N ILE A 159 -4.08 -13.80 7.13
CA ILE A 159 -2.84 -14.53 7.37
C ILE A 159 -1.99 -13.81 8.41
N LYS A 160 -1.67 -14.53 9.47
CA LYS A 160 -0.72 -14.06 10.48
C LYS A 160 0.69 -14.53 10.15
N MET A 161 1.51 -13.60 9.66
CA MET A 161 2.92 -13.89 9.33
C MET A 161 3.75 -14.17 10.59
N PRO A 162 4.79 -15.04 10.51
CA PRO A 162 5.62 -15.42 11.66
C PRO A 162 6.35 -14.24 12.32
N ASN A 163 6.58 -13.17 11.58
CA ASN A 163 7.29 -11.99 12.04
C ASN A 163 6.36 -10.81 12.43
N ARG A 164 5.04 -11.02 12.39
CA ARG A 164 4.03 -9.98 12.62
C ARG A 164 4.25 -9.16 13.88
N ASP A 165 4.56 -9.83 14.98
CA ASP A 165 4.64 -9.23 16.32
C ASP A 165 6.09 -9.05 16.79
N LYS A 166 7.08 -9.16 15.88
CA LYS A 166 8.51 -9.12 16.24
C LYS A 166 9.21 -7.80 15.88
N PHE A 167 8.47 -6.84 15.36
CA PHE A 167 9.00 -5.51 15.09
C PHE A 167 9.13 -4.72 16.38
N ILE A 168 10.31 -4.16 16.59
CA ILE A 168 10.59 -3.25 17.70
C ILE A 168 10.55 -1.84 17.11
N ILE A 169 9.79 -0.95 17.73
CA ILE A 169 9.82 0.46 17.40
C ILE A 169 11.16 1.00 17.87
N ASP A 170 11.90 1.61 16.96
CA ASP A 170 13.15 2.29 17.28
C ASP A 170 12.83 3.43 18.28
N PRO A 171 13.41 3.39 19.50
CA PRO A 171 13.15 4.42 20.51
C PRO A 171 13.56 5.83 20.06
N ASP A 172 14.48 5.93 19.09
CA ASP A 172 14.90 7.21 18.51
C ASP A 172 14.04 7.63 17.31
N SER A 173 13.04 6.80 16.93
CA SER A 173 12.11 7.15 15.85
C SER A 173 11.18 8.27 16.28
N ARG A 174 10.78 9.11 15.30
CA ARG A 174 9.76 10.15 15.51
C ARG A 174 8.36 9.60 15.72
N PHE A 175 8.17 8.30 15.50
CA PHE A 175 6.88 7.63 15.59
C PHE A 175 6.81 6.85 16.89
N THR A 176 5.72 7.03 17.64
CA THR A 176 5.40 6.27 18.85
C THR A 176 4.57 5.03 18.50
N ALA A 177 4.41 4.12 19.47
CA ALA A 177 3.50 2.99 19.32
C ALA A 177 2.04 3.45 19.09
N GLU A 178 1.65 4.60 19.66
CA GLU A 178 0.33 5.20 19.49
C GLU A 178 0.11 5.71 18.07
N ASP A 179 1.13 6.30 17.43
CA ASP A 179 1.06 6.77 16.05
C ASP A 179 0.82 5.63 15.05
N LEU A 180 1.14 4.39 15.43
CA LEU A 180 0.99 3.20 14.60
C LEU A 180 -0.26 2.37 14.94
N ALA A 181 -0.90 2.61 16.08
CA ALA A 181 -2.07 1.87 16.54
C ALA A 181 -3.39 2.39 15.93
N ASP A 182 -3.42 3.65 15.48
CA ASP A 182 -4.61 4.34 14.97
C ASP A 182 -4.76 4.28 13.42
N LYS A 183 -4.07 3.33 12.77
CA LYS A 183 -4.16 3.17 11.30
C LYS A 183 -4.58 1.77 10.90
#